data_cb921f0fe0cdd1e8066d8f42174b7944
#
_entry.id   cb921f0fe0cdd1e8066d8f42174b7944
#
_cell.length_a   1.000
_cell.length_b   1.000
_cell.length_c   1.000
_cell.angle_alpha   90.00
_cell.angle_beta   90.00
_cell.angle_gamma   90.00
#
_symmetry.space_group_name_H-M   'P 1'
#
loop_
_entity.id
_entity.type
_entity.pdbx_description
1 polymer ?
#
loop_
_entity_poly.entity_id
_entity_poly.type
_entity_poly.pdbx_seq_one_letter_code
_entity_poly.pdbx_strand_id
1 'polypeptide(L)'
;VTKNKLVAPVVKWVGGKRQLLDEITPLLPKRITSYCEPFLGGGAVFFSIQPNKAIVNDLNEDLIMVYEVIRDDVESLIESLKEHENTAEYFYEIRDMDRDKNVYRSMSKIERASRLLYLNKTCFNGLFRVNSSGEFNAPFGHYKNPNIVNEPVLRAVSHYFNTNSIVFCNEDFSETLKRLKKGAFVYLDPPYDPVSDTASFTGYNKGGFDKNEQIRLKQCCDELTQRGIKFMLSNSATQFIKELYEEYEITIVRAKRAINANGSKRGAVEEVLIRNYGTE
;
A
#
# COMPACT_ATOMS: atom_id res chain seq x y z
N VAL A 1 -9.81 -7.79 -21.63
CA VAL A 1 -8.62 -8.61 -21.30
C VAL A 1 -8.94 -9.33 -19.99
N THR A 2 -8.82 -10.65 -19.98
CA THR A 2 -9.05 -11.48 -18.78
C THR A 2 -7.91 -11.20 -17.79
N LYS A 3 -8.25 -10.77 -16.56
CA LYS A 3 -7.27 -10.50 -15.51
C LYS A 3 -6.54 -11.79 -15.10
N ASN A 4 -5.23 -11.71 -14.90
CA ASN A 4 -4.44 -12.83 -14.40
C ASN A 4 -4.59 -12.91 -12.87
N LYS A 5 -5.16 -13.99 -12.34
CA LYS A 5 -5.36 -14.20 -10.90
C LYS A 5 -4.05 -14.32 -10.10
N LEU A 6 -2.94 -14.65 -10.75
CA LEU A 6 -1.62 -14.70 -10.11
C LEU A 6 -0.99 -13.31 -9.95
N VAL A 7 -1.46 -12.30 -10.68
CA VAL A 7 -1.05 -10.90 -10.49
C VAL A 7 -1.78 -10.35 -9.27
N ALA A 8 -1.14 -10.46 -8.13
CA ALA A 8 -1.71 -10.18 -6.80
C ALA A 8 -0.67 -9.54 -5.87
N PRO A 9 -1.11 -8.88 -4.78
CA PRO A 9 -0.20 -8.29 -3.79
C PRO A 9 0.86 -9.28 -3.29
N VAL A 10 2.13 -8.88 -3.34
CA VAL A 10 3.28 -9.69 -2.90
C VAL A 10 3.59 -9.49 -1.42
N VAL A 11 3.18 -8.38 -0.84
CA VAL A 11 3.33 -8.02 0.57
C VAL A 11 1.97 -7.85 1.24
N LYS A 12 1.92 -8.15 2.52
CA LYS A 12 0.83 -7.74 3.40
C LYS A 12 1.22 -6.38 3.99
N TRP A 13 0.40 -5.38 3.73
CA TRP A 13 0.67 -4.01 4.18
C TRP A 13 -0.45 -3.50 5.07
N VAL A 14 -0.10 -2.63 6.02
CA VAL A 14 -1.07 -2.05 6.95
C VAL A 14 -2.05 -1.19 6.16
N GLY A 15 -3.33 -1.25 6.51
CA GLY A 15 -4.38 -0.52 5.79
C GLY A 15 -4.81 -1.15 4.46
N GLY A 16 -4.32 -2.38 4.14
CA GLY A 16 -4.62 -3.04 2.86
C GLY A 16 -6.12 -3.16 2.57
N LYS A 17 -6.52 -2.72 1.38
CA LYS A 17 -7.92 -2.58 0.94
C LYS A 17 -8.58 -3.86 0.43
N ARG A 18 -7.96 -5.03 0.63
CA ARG A 18 -8.51 -6.31 0.13
C ARG A 18 -9.96 -6.56 0.56
N GLN A 19 -10.32 -6.16 1.79
CA GLN A 19 -11.68 -6.35 2.32
C GLN A 19 -12.70 -5.34 1.75
N LEU A 20 -12.24 -4.22 1.20
CA LEU A 20 -13.08 -3.19 0.60
C LEU A 20 -13.17 -3.31 -0.93
N LEU A 21 -12.50 -4.27 -1.56
CA LEU A 21 -12.53 -4.41 -3.02
C LEU A 21 -13.94 -4.64 -3.56
N ASP A 22 -14.79 -5.34 -2.83
CA ASP A 22 -16.19 -5.59 -3.21
C ASP A 22 -17.02 -4.30 -3.20
N GLU A 23 -16.68 -3.33 -2.33
CA GLU A 23 -17.30 -2.01 -2.26
C GLU A 23 -16.69 -1.01 -3.27
N ILE A 24 -15.36 -1.10 -3.47
CA ILE A 24 -14.62 -0.23 -4.38
C ILE A 24 -14.93 -0.55 -5.84
N THR A 25 -14.92 -1.84 -6.20
CA THR A 25 -15.00 -2.28 -7.60
C THR A 25 -16.25 -1.77 -8.34
N PRO A 26 -17.48 -1.82 -7.76
CA PRO A 26 -18.67 -1.31 -8.43
C PRO A 26 -18.67 0.20 -8.67
N LEU A 27 -17.87 0.94 -7.89
CA LEU A 27 -17.77 2.40 -7.95
C LEU A 27 -16.68 2.90 -8.89
N LEU A 28 -15.84 2.01 -9.44
CA LEU A 28 -14.79 2.38 -10.39
C LEU A 28 -15.38 2.91 -11.69
N PRO A 29 -14.71 3.86 -12.38
CA PRO A 29 -15.10 4.28 -13.72
C PRO A 29 -15.12 3.09 -14.69
N LYS A 30 -16.13 3.02 -15.56
CA LYS A 30 -16.24 1.95 -16.59
C LYS A 30 -15.01 1.85 -17.49
N ARG A 31 -14.32 2.97 -17.72
CA ARG A 31 -13.12 3.03 -18.55
C ARG A 31 -12.01 3.77 -17.81
N ILE A 32 -10.87 3.09 -17.64
CA ILE A 32 -9.64 3.64 -17.07
C ILE A 32 -8.57 3.57 -18.16
N THR A 33 -8.14 4.73 -18.69
CA THR A 33 -7.12 4.82 -19.74
C THR A 33 -5.72 4.90 -19.19
N SER A 34 -5.56 5.52 -18.01
CA SER A 34 -4.36 5.51 -17.20
C SER A 34 -4.76 5.56 -15.74
N TYR A 35 -3.96 4.94 -14.89
CA TYR A 35 -4.21 4.77 -13.47
C TYR A 35 -3.13 5.47 -12.64
N CYS A 36 -3.49 5.97 -11.47
CA CYS A 36 -2.51 6.46 -10.50
C CYS A 36 -2.90 6.04 -9.09
N GLU A 37 -1.92 5.57 -8.31
CA GLU A 37 -2.08 5.24 -6.89
C GLU A 37 -0.89 5.83 -6.12
N PRO A 38 -1.02 7.07 -5.57
CA PRO A 38 0.08 7.78 -4.90
C PRO A 38 0.44 7.23 -3.52
N PHE A 39 -0.40 6.41 -2.93
CA PHE A 39 -0.22 5.73 -1.65
C PHE A 39 -0.38 4.23 -1.88
N LEU A 40 0.60 3.60 -2.53
CA LEU A 40 0.48 2.24 -3.08
C LEU A 40 0.35 1.17 -2.00
N GLY A 41 1.20 1.24 -0.96
CA GLY A 41 1.25 0.18 0.05
C GLY A 41 1.38 -1.21 -0.58
N GLY A 42 0.50 -2.13 -0.20
CA GLY A 42 0.44 -3.46 -0.80
C GLY A 42 -0.21 -3.54 -2.17
N GLY A 43 -0.72 -2.44 -2.72
CA GLY A 43 -1.29 -2.34 -4.06
C GLY A 43 -2.57 -3.14 -4.28
N ALA A 44 -3.41 -3.32 -3.26
CA ALA A 44 -4.61 -4.17 -3.38
C ALA A 44 -5.55 -3.72 -4.50
N VAL A 45 -5.78 -2.41 -4.65
CA VAL A 45 -6.63 -1.84 -5.70
C VAL A 45 -5.92 -1.91 -7.06
N PHE A 46 -4.65 -1.51 -7.12
CA PHE A 46 -3.82 -1.59 -8.32
C PHE A 46 -3.81 -3.01 -8.93
N PHE A 47 -3.50 -4.03 -8.11
CA PHE A 47 -3.49 -5.43 -8.57
C PHE A 47 -4.90 -5.96 -8.89
N SER A 48 -5.94 -5.42 -8.27
CA SER A 48 -7.32 -5.77 -8.61
C SER A 48 -7.74 -5.19 -9.97
N ILE A 49 -7.29 -3.98 -10.31
CA ILE A 49 -7.61 -3.32 -11.59
C ILE A 49 -6.72 -3.88 -12.72
N GLN A 50 -5.43 -4.10 -12.47
CA GLN A 50 -4.41 -4.47 -13.45
C GLN A 50 -4.38 -3.53 -14.67
N PRO A 51 -4.17 -2.22 -14.46
CA PRO A 51 -4.16 -1.27 -15.56
C PRO A 51 -2.94 -1.48 -16.48
N ASN A 52 -3.13 -1.28 -17.79
CA ASN A 52 -2.03 -1.37 -18.77
C ASN A 52 -1.06 -0.16 -18.69
N LYS A 53 -1.51 0.94 -18.09
CA LYS A 53 -0.70 2.15 -17.89
C LYS A 53 -0.97 2.72 -16.50
N ALA A 54 0.07 2.79 -15.68
CA ALA A 54 -0.04 3.31 -14.32
C ALA A 54 1.19 4.10 -13.89
N ILE A 55 0.96 5.05 -12.98
CA ILE A 55 1.98 5.65 -12.12
C ILE A 55 1.60 5.26 -10.69
N VAL A 56 2.47 4.56 -10.01
CA VAL A 56 2.28 4.14 -8.62
C VAL A 56 3.42 4.66 -7.77
N ASN A 57 3.09 5.13 -6.58
CA ASN A 57 4.02 5.81 -5.69
C ASN A 57 3.84 5.35 -4.24
N ASP A 58 4.90 5.36 -3.48
CA ASP A 58 4.88 5.26 -2.03
C ASP A 58 6.08 5.99 -1.44
N LEU A 59 5.92 6.62 -0.26
CA LEU A 59 7.03 7.25 0.45
C LEU A 59 8.00 6.23 1.04
N ASN A 60 7.60 4.97 1.18
CA ASN A 60 8.47 3.91 1.66
C ASN A 60 9.40 3.44 0.52
N GLU A 61 10.66 3.89 0.57
CA GLU A 61 11.69 3.57 -0.41
C GLU A 61 11.91 2.06 -0.54
N ASP A 62 11.95 1.33 0.59
CA ASP A 62 12.18 -0.12 0.58
C ASP A 62 11.02 -0.87 -0.08
N LEU A 63 9.79 -0.39 0.08
CA LEU A 63 8.63 -0.97 -0.60
C LEU A 63 8.69 -0.77 -2.12
N ILE A 64 8.99 0.45 -2.58
CA ILE A 64 9.15 0.74 -4.01
C ILE A 64 10.31 -0.07 -4.60
N MET A 65 11.43 -0.17 -3.87
CA MET A 65 12.56 -1.01 -4.27
C MET A 65 12.17 -2.47 -4.45
N VAL A 66 11.32 -3.04 -3.60
CA VAL A 66 10.80 -4.41 -3.79
C VAL A 66 10.08 -4.55 -5.13
N TYR A 67 9.20 -3.62 -5.48
CA TYR A 67 8.50 -3.65 -6.76
C TYR A 67 9.45 -3.48 -7.96
N GLU A 68 10.45 -2.61 -7.84
CA GLU A 68 11.49 -2.45 -8.86
C GLU A 68 12.30 -3.73 -9.05
N VAL A 69 12.73 -4.39 -7.98
CA VAL A 69 13.48 -5.66 -8.05
C VAL A 69 12.62 -6.77 -8.67
N ILE A 70 11.34 -6.86 -8.34
CA ILE A 70 10.42 -7.83 -8.98
C ILE A 70 10.31 -7.55 -10.49
N ARG A 71 10.29 -6.30 -10.92
CA ARG A 71 10.27 -5.95 -12.34
C ARG A 71 11.58 -6.33 -13.01
N ASP A 72 12.71 -5.95 -12.42
CA ASP A 72 14.00 -5.91 -13.10
C ASP A 72 14.78 -7.23 -12.99
N ASP A 73 14.68 -7.96 -11.86
CA ASP A 73 15.44 -9.19 -11.61
C ASP A 73 14.70 -10.14 -10.64
N VAL A 74 13.56 -10.65 -11.08
CA VAL A 74 12.73 -11.54 -10.26
C VAL A 74 13.39 -12.88 -9.96
N GLU A 75 14.22 -13.41 -10.87
CA GLU A 75 14.84 -14.73 -10.68
C GLU A 75 15.90 -14.66 -9.58
N SER A 76 16.78 -13.65 -9.57
CA SER A 76 17.74 -13.46 -8.48
C SER A 76 17.05 -13.21 -7.13
N LEU A 77 15.92 -12.51 -7.13
CA LEU A 77 15.11 -12.34 -5.92
C LEU A 77 14.54 -13.67 -5.41
N ILE A 78 14.03 -14.51 -6.31
CA ILE A 78 13.51 -15.84 -5.96
C ILE A 78 14.59 -16.71 -5.37
N GLU A 79 15.78 -16.75 -5.97
CA GLU A 79 16.91 -17.54 -5.45
C GLU A 79 17.33 -17.01 -4.06
N SER A 80 17.46 -15.71 -3.87
CA SER A 80 17.76 -15.13 -2.56
C SER A 80 16.69 -15.46 -1.51
N LEU A 81 15.41 -15.47 -1.87
CA LEU A 81 14.32 -15.83 -0.96
C LEU A 81 14.36 -17.30 -0.54
N LYS A 82 14.87 -18.22 -1.37
CA LYS A 82 15.00 -19.64 -1.06
C LYS A 82 16.05 -19.93 0.02
N GLU A 83 17.01 -19.03 0.20
CA GLU A 83 18.06 -19.17 1.20
C GLU A 83 17.59 -18.88 2.63
N HIS A 84 16.42 -18.25 2.80
CA HIS A 84 15.91 -17.89 4.12
C HIS A 84 15.33 -19.07 4.89
N GLU A 85 15.62 -19.12 6.20
CA GLU A 85 15.15 -20.14 7.13
C GLU A 85 13.99 -19.62 8.00
N ASN A 86 13.05 -20.52 8.34
CA ASN A 86 11.92 -20.17 9.21
C ASN A 86 12.20 -20.58 10.67
N THR A 87 13.21 -19.97 11.26
CA THR A 87 13.55 -20.14 12.69
C THR A 87 13.55 -18.77 13.40
N ALA A 88 13.36 -18.77 14.72
CA ALA A 88 13.33 -17.52 15.47
C ALA A 88 14.72 -16.85 15.49
N GLU A 89 15.78 -17.63 15.66
CA GLU A 89 17.16 -17.15 15.69
C GLU A 89 17.49 -16.44 14.38
N TYR A 90 17.27 -17.11 13.26
CA TYR A 90 17.53 -16.57 11.93
C TYR A 90 16.66 -15.33 11.64
N PHE A 91 15.37 -15.36 12.06
CA PHE A 91 14.49 -14.19 11.88
C PHE A 91 15.05 -12.95 12.58
N TYR A 92 15.50 -13.07 13.83
CA TYR A 92 16.03 -11.92 14.56
C TYR A 92 17.37 -11.44 14.00
N GLU A 93 18.21 -12.33 13.49
CA GLU A 93 19.44 -11.98 12.78
C GLU A 93 19.14 -11.13 11.54
N ILE A 94 18.27 -11.62 10.66
CA ILE A 94 17.86 -10.89 9.45
C ILE A 94 17.12 -9.59 9.81
N ARG A 95 16.28 -9.59 10.84
CA ARG A 95 15.59 -8.39 11.30
C ARG A 95 16.56 -7.30 11.70
N ASP A 96 17.58 -7.66 12.46
CA ASP A 96 18.49 -6.71 13.10
C ASP A 96 19.59 -6.17 12.16
N MET A 97 19.66 -6.64 10.91
CA MET A 97 20.60 -6.12 9.88
C MET A 97 20.46 -4.62 9.63
N ASP A 98 19.28 -4.03 9.84
CA ASP A 98 19.05 -2.57 9.66
C ASP A 98 19.49 -1.73 10.87
N ARG A 99 19.98 -2.34 11.96
CA ARG A 99 20.55 -1.64 13.13
C ARG A 99 21.88 -1.00 12.79
N ASP A 100 22.70 -1.63 11.95
CA ASP A 100 23.89 -1.03 11.37
C ASP A 100 23.57 -0.42 10.00
N LYS A 101 23.42 0.89 9.98
CA LYS A 101 23.08 1.63 8.75
C LYS A 101 24.12 1.48 7.65
N ASN A 102 25.41 1.27 7.99
CA ASN A 102 26.46 1.11 7.00
C ASN A 102 26.36 -0.28 6.36
N VAL A 103 26.16 -1.33 7.17
CA VAL A 103 25.91 -2.68 6.67
C VAL A 103 24.67 -2.69 5.79
N TYR A 104 23.56 -2.15 6.27
CA TYR A 104 22.31 -2.13 5.51
C TYR A 104 22.44 -1.41 4.16
N ARG A 105 23.11 -0.27 4.12
CA ARG A 105 23.36 0.48 2.88
C ARG A 105 24.32 -0.22 1.91
N SER A 106 25.21 -1.08 2.41
CA SER A 106 26.11 -1.87 1.56
C SER A 106 25.46 -3.07 0.91
N MET A 107 24.28 -3.49 1.39
CA MET A 107 23.51 -4.60 0.80
C MET A 107 23.02 -4.21 -0.60
N SER A 108 23.00 -5.18 -1.51
CA SER A 108 22.38 -5.03 -2.82
C SER A 108 20.87 -4.79 -2.72
N LYS A 109 20.26 -4.24 -3.76
CA LYS A 109 18.79 -4.09 -3.83
C LYS A 109 18.07 -5.44 -3.70
N ILE A 110 18.65 -6.53 -4.25
CA ILE A 110 18.08 -7.87 -4.19
C ILE A 110 18.07 -8.36 -2.74
N GLU A 111 19.18 -8.26 -2.00
CA GLU A 111 19.27 -8.66 -0.59
C GLU A 111 18.30 -7.86 0.29
N ARG A 112 18.19 -6.53 0.08
CA ARG A 112 17.26 -5.69 0.83
C ARG A 112 15.80 -6.04 0.52
N ALA A 113 15.45 -6.29 -0.75
CA ALA A 113 14.12 -6.71 -1.16
C ALA A 113 13.77 -8.10 -0.61
N SER A 114 14.70 -9.05 -0.70
CA SER A 114 14.57 -10.39 -0.14
C SER A 114 14.34 -10.34 1.37
N ARG A 115 15.15 -9.58 2.10
CA ARG A 115 14.95 -9.32 3.53
C ARG A 115 13.55 -8.81 3.86
N LEU A 116 13.08 -7.76 3.16
CA LEU A 116 11.76 -7.18 3.41
C LEU A 116 10.64 -8.19 3.16
N LEU A 117 10.68 -8.92 2.05
CA LEU A 117 9.69 -9.95 1.73
C LEU A 117 9.71 -11.08 2.75
N TYR A 118 10.89 -11.57 3.14
CA TYR A 118 11.06 -12.60 4.16
C TYR A 118 10.45 -12.16 5.50
N LEU A 119 10.83 -10.97 6.00
CA LEU A 119 10.31 -10.44 7.26
C LEU A 119 8.79 -10.25 7.20
N ASN A 120 8.25 -9.77 6.09
CA ASN A 120 6.81 -9.60 5.91
C ASN A 120 6.04 -10.94 5.93
N LYS A 121 6.63 -12.02 5.42
CA LYS A 121 6.01 -13.35 5.40
C LYS A 121 6.13 -14.09 6.74
N THR A 122 7.12 -13.77 7.55
CA THR A 122 7.48 -14.52 8.77
C THR A 122 7.22 -13.76 10.07
N CYS A 123 7.03 -12.43 10.03
CA CYS A 123 6.72 -11.65 11.23
C CYS A 123 5.26 -11.81 11.67
N PHE A 124 5.00 -11.49 12.92
CA PHE A 124 3.68 -11.56 13.54
C PHE A 124 2.65 -10.71 12.74
N ASN A 125 1.57 -11.34 12.30
CA ASN A 125 0.50 -10.77 11.48
C ASN A 125 0.94 -10.18 10.12
N GLY A 126 2.18 -10.39 9.67
CA GLY A 126 2.68 -9.80 8.44
C GLY A 126 2.73 -8.27 8.48
N LEU A 127 2.93 -7.69 9.67
CA LEU A 127 2.92 -6.24 9.86
C LEU A 127 4.31 -5.65 9.57
N PHE A 128 4.43 -4.88 8.50
CA PHE A 128 5.57 -3.99 8.36
C PHE A 128 5.46 -2.88 9.43
N ARG A 129 6.37 -2.90 10.40
CA ARG A 129 6.43 -1.92 11.48
C ARG A 129 7.87 -1.55 11.77
N VAL A 130 8.12 -0.26 11.93
CA VAL A 130 9.43 0.30 12.30
C VAL A 130 9.33 1.06 13.63
N ASN A 131 10.45 1.18 14.34
CA ASN A 131 10.59 2.02 15.51
C ASN A 131 10.86 3.49 15.12
N SER A 132 11.11 4.36 16.11
CA SER A 132 11.41 5.78 15.88
C SER A 132 12.70 6.03 15.09
N SER A 133 13.61 5.04 15.05
CA SER A 133 14.86 5.09 14.27
C SER A 133 14.69 4.57 12.83
N GLY A 134 13.46 4.18 12.44
CA GLY A 134 13.17 3.60 11.12
C GLY A 134 13.61 2.15 10.97
N GLU A 135 13.86 1.42 12.07
CA GLU A 135 14.31 0.03 12.06
C GLU A 135 13.12 -0.91 12.23
N PHE A 136 13.12 -2.02 11.49
CA PHE A 136 12.06 -3.03 11.55
C PHE A 136 11.95 -3.63 12.96
N ASN A 137 10.76 -3.63 13.56
CA ASN A 137 10.56 -4.03 14.95
C ASN A 137 9.39 -4.99 15.23
N ALA A 138 8.78 -5.58 14.19
CA ALA A 138 7.78 -6.61 14.40
C ALA A 138 8.45 -7.90 14.94
N PRO A 139 7.79 -8.66 15.84
CA PRO A 139 8.32 -9.92 16.35
C PRO A 139 8.11 -11.06 15.36
N PHE A 140 8.81 -12.19 15.60
CA PHE A 140 8.62 -13.43 14.85
C PHE A 140 7.18 -13.96 14.99
N GLY A 141 6.61 -14.45 13.90
CA GLY A 141 5.19 -14.85 13.83
C GLY A 141 4.90 -16.30 14.19
N HIS A 142 5.90 -17.14 14.36
CA HIS A 142 5.78 -18.57 14.69
C HIS A 142 4.90 -19.38 13.74
N TYR A 143 4.87 -19.00 12.45
CA TYR A 143 4.14 -19.78 11.44
C TYR A 143 4.86 -21.11 11.15
N LYS A 144 4.10 -22.22 11.04
CA LYS A 144 4.67 -23.53 10.74
C LYS A 144 5.25 -23.61 9.33
N ASN A 145 4.51 -23.12 8.33
CA ASN A 145 4.88 -23.17 6.91
C ASN A 145 4.55 -21.82 6.24
N PRO A 146 5.29 -20.74 6.51
CA PRO A 146 5.06 -19.47 5.83
C PRO A 146 5.42 -19.61 4.35
N ASN A 147 4.59 -19.06 3.47
CA ASN A 147 4.90 -19.02 2.04
C ASN A 147 5.91 -17.89 1.76
N ILE A 148 7.19 -18.13 2.09
CA ILE A 148 8.28 -17.17 1.91
C ILE A 148 8.48 -16.89 0.42
N VAL A 149 8.53 -17.95 -0.39
CA VAL A 149 8.79 -17.87 -1.83
C VAL A 149 7.53 -18.25 -2.61
N ASN A 150 6.77 -17.27 -3.04
CA ASN A 150 5.62 -17.51 -3.91
C ASN A 150 6.03 -17.27 -5.37
N GLU A 151 6.83 -18.19 -5.92
CA GLU A 151 7.39 -18.07 -7.29
C GLU A 151 6.33 -17.78 -8.36
N PRO A 152 5.17 -18.49 -8.41
CA PRO A 152 4.18 -18.23 -9.45
C PRO A 152 3.65 -16.80 -9.42
N VAL A 153 3.43 -16.24 -8.22
CA VAL A 153 2.96 -14.85 -8.07
C VAL A 153 4.06 -13.87 -8.42
N LEU A 154 5.29 -14.08 -7.94
CA LEU A 154 6.43 -13.20 -8.23
C LEU A 154 6.70 -13.10 -9.75
N ARG A 155 6.73 -14.23 -10.44
CA ARG A 155 6.90 -14.26 -11.90
C ARG A 155 5.74 -13.64 -12.66
N ALA A 156 4.50 -13.88 -12.22
CA ALA A 156 3.32 -13.28 -12.83
C ALA A 156 3.31 -11.75 -12.66
N VAL A 157 3.69 -11.25 -11.49
CA VAL A 157 3.79 -9.81 -11.21
C VAL A 157 4.92 -9.18 -12.02
N SER A 158 6.10 -9.82 -12.07
CA SER A 158 7.22 -9.39 -12.92
C SER A 158 6.81 -9.29 -14.40
N HIS A 159 6.18 -10.33 -14.92
CA HIS A 159 5.67 -10.33 -16.29
C HIS A 159 4.68 -9.19 -16.53
N TYR A 160 3.74 -8.97 -15.60
CA TYR A 160 2.78 -7.88 -15.70
C TYR A 160 3.47 -6.51 -15.73
N PHE A 161 4.48 -6.28 -14.90
CA PHE A 161 5.23 -5.02 -14.87
C PHE A 161 6.01 -4.78 -16.17
N ASN A 162 6.58 -5.83 -16.76
CA ASN A 162 7.38 -5.74 -17.98
C ASN A 162 6.56 -5.68 -19.28
N THR A 163 5.32 -6.14 -19.25
CA THR A 163 4.43 -6.10 -20.43
C THR A 163 3.49 -4.91 -20.48
N ASN A 164 3.50 -4.08 -19.43
CA ASN A 164 2.67 -2.90 -19.29
C ASN A 164 3.51 -1.65 -18.98
N SER A 165 2.92 -0.47 -19.14
CA SER A 165 3.59 0.80 -18.83
C SER A 165 3.37 1.17 -17.37
N ILE A 166 4.13 0.56 -16.47
CA ILE A 166 4.06 0.82 -15.02
C ILE A 166 5.28 1.63 -14.59
N VAL A 167 5.04 2.81 -14.02
CA VAL A 167 6.06 3.70 -13.48
C VAL A 167 5.99 3.67 -11.97
N PHE A 168 7.10 3.31 -11.32
CA PHE A 168 7.26 3.38 -9.87
C PHE A 168 7.89 4.71 -9.47
N CYS A 169 7.36 5.37 -8.46
CA CYS A 169 7.86 6.61 -7.90
C CYS A 169 8.06 6.47 -6.39
N ASN A 170 9.02 7.21 -5.86
CA ASN A 170 9.25 7.35 -4.43
C ASN A 170 9.40 8.84 -4.12
N GLU A 171 8.26 9.54 -4.05
CA GLU A 171 8.21 10.99 -3.91
C GLU A 171 6.96 11.43 -3.14
N ASP A 172 6.83 12.70 -2.85
CA ASP A 172 5.59 13.25 -2.29
C ASP A 172 4.40 13.02 -3.25
N PHE A 173 3.24 12.67 -2.69
CA PHE A 173 2.04 12.38 -3.49
C PHE A 173 1.65 13.51 -4.44
N SER A 174 1.88 14.78 -4.04
CA SER A 174 1.52 15.93 -4.86
C SER A 174 2.35 16.01 -6.15
N GLU A 175 3.65 15.61 -6.10
CA GLU A 175 4.49 15.57 -7.28
C GLU A 175 4.02 14.51 -8.29
N THR A 176 3.63 13.35 -7.78
CA THR A 176 3.02 12.30 -8.62
C THR A 176 1.73 12.78 -9.30
N LEU A 177 0.85 13.47 -8.56
CA LEU A 177 -0.43 13.98 -9.06
C LEU A 177 -0.27 15.08 -10.13
N LYS A 178 0.77 15.91 -10.04
CA LYS A 178 1.06 16.96 -11.05
C LYS A 178 1.31 16.39 -12.44
N ARG A 179 1.87 15.19 -12.55
CA ARG A 179 2.21 14.53 -13.84
C ARG A 179 0.99 14.02 -14.61
N LEU A 180 -0.16 13.91 -13.97
CA LEU A 180 -1.33 13.30 -14.55
C LEU A 180 -1.96 14.19 -15.63
N LYS A 181 -2.61 13.53 -16.58
CA LYS A 181 -3.32 14.19 -17.67
C LYS A 181 -4.82 13.88 -17.60
N LYS A 182 -5.64 14.72 -18.21
CA LYS A 182 -7.08 14.50 -18.34
C LYS A 182 -7.38 13.08 -18.85
N GLY A 183 -8.36 12.42 -18.24
CA GLY A 183 -8.73 11.03 -18.52
C GLY A 183 -8.02 9.99 -17.65
N ALA A 184 -7.06 10.39 -16.80
CA ALA A 184 -6.54 9.52 -15.76
C ALA A 184 -7.59 9.27 -14.66
N PHE A 185 -7.47 8.12 -14.01
CA PHE A 185 -8.19 7.79 -12.77
C PHE A 185 -7.19 7.63 -11.62
N VAL A 186 -7.47 8.26 -10.50
CA VAL A 186 -6.62 8.23 -9.30
C VAL A 186 -7.35 7.51 -8.17
N TYR A 187 -6.69 6.53 -7.57
CA TYR A 187 -7.11 5.96 -6.29
C TYR A 187 -6.21 6.48 -5.17
N LEU A 188 -6.81 7.07 -4.14
CA LEU A 188 -6.12 7.71 -3.03
C LEU A 188 -6.44 6.95 -1.73
N ASP A 189 -5.40 6.36 -1.12
CA ASP A 189 -5.48 5.65 0.15
C ASP A 189 -4.47 6.22 1.15
N PRO A 190 -4.64 7.49 1.58
CA PRO A 190 -3.72 8.13 2.51
C PRO A 190 -3.78 7.49 3.88
N PRO A 191 -2.83 7.76 4.78
CA PRO A 191 -3.01 7.50 6.20
C PRO A 191 -4.31 8.14 6.69
N TYR A 192 -5.15 7.35 7.38
CA TYR A 192 -6.49 7.74 7.76
C TYR A 192 -6.52 8.74 8.91
N ASP A 193 -7.49 9.63 8.89
CA ASP A 193 -7.80 10.50 10.04
C ASP A 193 -8.19 9.63 11.26
N PRO A 194 -7.58 9.83 12.44
CA PRO A 194 -7.82 9.00 13.60
C PRO A 194 -9.24 9.18 14.16
N VAL A 195 -9.95 8.06 14.39
CA VAL A 195 -11.32 8.08 14.93
C VAL A 195 -11.40 8.36 16.43
N SER A 196 -10.27 8.42 17.16
CA SER A 196 -10.19 8.78 18.57
C SER A 196 -8.79 9.28 18.93
N ASP A 197 -8.69 10.07 20.02
CA ASP A 197 -7.41 10.60 20.51
C ASP A 197 -6.41 9.49 20.91
N THR A 198 -6.90 8.34 21.34
CA THR A 198 -6.05 7.16 21.62
C THR A 198 -5.53 6.49 20.36
N ALA A 199 -6.20 6.64 19.22
CA ALA A 199 -5.73 6.13 17.93
C ALA A 199 -4.61 7.00 17.35
N SER A 200 -4.51 8.27 17.75
CA SER A 200 -3.44 9.20 17.35
C SER A 200 -2.07 8.84 17.93
N PHE A 201 -2.03 8.08 19.05
CA PHE A 201 -0.77 7.63 19.70
C PHE A 201 -0.16 6.35 19.10
N THR A 202 -0.87 5.62 18.28
CA THR A 202 -0.32 4.44 17.61
C THR A 202 0.53 4.87 16.42
N GLY A 203 1.84 5.06 16.67
CA GLY A 203 3.02 5.03 15.77
C GLY A 203 2.96 5.56 14.34
N TYR A 204 1.79 5.73 13.75
CA TYR A 204 1.57 6.24 12.39
C TYR A 204 1.61 7.77 12.29
N ASN A 205 1.42 8.49 13.42
CA ASN A 205 1.36 9.96 13.43
C ASN A 205 2.67 10.64 13.84
N LYS A 206 3.76 9.89 14.08
CA LYS A 206 5.07 10.51 14.26
C LYS A 206 5.69 10.84 12.90
N GLY A 207 5.34 11.99 12.39
CA GLY A 207 6.03 12.62 11.26
C GLY A 207 5.24 12.64 9.98
N GLY A 208 3.88 12.48 10.01
CA GLY A 208 3.58 12.53 8.72
C GLY A 208 2.20 12.94 8.23
N PHE A 209 1.12 12.33 8.53
CA PHE A 209 -0.14 12.68 7.83
C PHE A 209 -1.16 13.22 8.83
N ASP A 210 -0.96 14.47 9.24
CA ASP A 210 -1.84 15.19 10.17
C ASP A 210 -3.04 15.85 9.44
N LYS A 211 -3.82 16.63 10.17
CA LYS A 211 -4.96 17.37 9.57
C LYS A 211 -4.53 18.35 8.48
N ASN A 212 -3.34 18.95 8.58
CA ASN A 212 -2.84 19.85 7.54
C ASN A 212 -2.52 19.07 6.27
N GLU A 213 -1.96 17.85 6.38
CA GLU A 213 -1.75 16.96 5.24
C GLU A 213 -3.08 16.48 4.63
N GLN A 214 -4.11 16.22 5.43
CA GLN A 214 -5.45 15.92 4.91
C GLN A 214 -6.01 17.11 4.11
N ILE A 215 -5.84 18.34 4.61
CA ILE A 215 -6.25 19.57 3.90
C ILE A 215 -5.44 19.75 2.61
N ARG A 216 -4.12 19.53 2.65
CA ARG A 216 -3.26 19.59 1.47
C ARG A 216 -3.68 18.56 0.40
N LEU A 217 -4.04 17.36 0.83
CA LEU A 217 -4.56 16.32 -0.07
C LEU A 217 -5.90 16.75 -0.70
N LYS A 218 -6.79 17.36 0.10
CA LYS A 218 -8.06 17.91 -0.44
C LYS A 218 -7.82 18.96 -1.52
N GLN A 219 -6.85 19.86 -1.31
CA GLN A 219 -6.47 20.86 -2.34
C GLN A 219 -6.01 20.17 -3.63
N CYS A 220 -5.20 19.10 -3.53
CA CYS A 220 -4.84 18.30 -4.70
C CYS A 220 -6.07 17.64 -5.36
N CYS A 221 -7.05 17.17 -4.60
CA CYS A 221 -8.30 16.62 -5.14
C CYS A 221 -9.11 17.68 -5.91
N ASP A 222 -9.12 18.93 -5.43
CA ASP A 222 -9.77 20.04 -6.12
C ASP A 222 -9.08 20.38 -7.44
N GLU A 223 -7.74 20.40 -7.43
CA GLU A 223 -6.95 20.57 -8.65
C GLU A 223 -7.19 19.46 -9.68
N LEU A 224 -7.27 18.19 -9.22
CA LEU A 224 -7.61 17.06 -10.09
C LEU A 224 -8.98 17.25 -10.73
N THR A 225 -9.95 17.70 -9.94
CA THR A 225 -11.32 17.97 -10.39
C THR A 225 -11.35 19.07 -11.46
N GLN A 226 -10.66 20.19 -11.22
CA GLN A 226 -10.54 21.29 -12.19
C GLN A 226 -9.88 20.85 -13.51
N ARG A 227 -8.94 19.89 -13.43
CA ARG A 227 -8.24 19.30 -14.57
C ARG A 227 -9.04 18.21 -15.29
N GLY A 228 -10.25 17.88 -14.80
CA GLY A 228 -11.11 16.83 -15.34
C GLY A 228 -10.54 15.42 -15.14
N ILE A 229 -9.80 15.20 -14.05
CA ILE A 229 -9.23 13.92 -13.64
C ILE A 229 -10.14 13.31 -12.57
N LYS A 230 -10.61 12.09 -12.78
CA LYS A 230 -11.46 11.37 -11.83
C LYS A 230 -10.63 10.82 -10.68
N PHE A 231 -11.11 10.96 -9.45
CA PHE A 231 -10.50 10.30 -8.29
C PHE A 231 -11.50 9.56 -7.41
N MET A 232 -11.02 8.56 -6.70
CA MET A 232 -11.68 7.93 -5.56
C MET A 232 -10.70 7.94 -4.38
N LEU A 233 -11.17 8.43 -3.23
CA LEU A 233 -10.38 8.50 -2.01
C LEU A 233 -11.06 7.69 -0.91
N SER A 234 -10.29 6.87 -0.19
CA SER A 234 -10.73 6.17 1.02
C SER A 234 -10.19 6.86 2.27
N ASN A 235 -11.02 6.95 3.33
CA ASN A 235 -10.61 7.50 4.62
C ASN A 235 -11.55 7.00 5.73
N SER A 236 -11.26 7.37 7.00
CA SER A 236 -12.17 7.19 8.12
C SER A 236 -13.42 8.07 7.97
N ALA A 237 -14.59 7.58 8.42
CA ALA A 237 -15.84 8.34 8.41
C ALA A 237 -15.92 9.36 9.57
N THR A 238 -14.83 10.07 9.86
CA THR A 238 -14.81 11.13 10.88
C THR A 238 -15.62 12.35 10.43
N GLN A 239 -16.10 13.14 11.39
CA GLN A 239 -16.80 14.38 11.08
C GLN A 239 -15.90 15.33 10.28
N PHE A 240 -14.61 15.44 10.66
CA PHE A 240 -13.64 16.28 9.96
C PHE A 240 -13.50 15.89 8.47
N ILE A 241 -13.37 14.60 8.15
CA ILE A 241 -13.26 14.15 6.75
C ILE A 241 -14.55 14.40 5.98
N LYS A 242 -15.73 14.15 6.59
CA LYS A 242 -17.02 14.41 5.92
C LYS A 242 -17.23 15.89 5.61
N GLU A 243 -16.87 16.78 6.53
CA GLU A 243 -16.95 18.22 6.31
C GLU A 243 -15.92 18.71 5.27
N LEU A 244 -14.68 18.18 5.33
CA LEU A 244 -13.61 18.55 4.41
C LEU A 244 -13.95 18.23 2.95
N TYR A 245 -14.71 17.15 2.71
CA TYR A 245 -15.06 16.67 1.36
C TYR A 245 -16.57 16.78 1.04
N GLU A 246 -17.33 17.64 1.76
CA GLU A 246 -18.79 17.74 1.65
C GLU A 246 -19.31 18.02 0.24
N GLU A 247 -18.51 18.65 -0.63
CA GLU A 247 -18.85 18.97 -2.01
C GLU A 247 -18.70 17.79 -2.99
N TYR A 248 -18.17 16.64 -2.52
CA TYR A 248 -17.97 15.42 -3.31
C TYR A 248 -18.98 14.33 -2.94
N GLU A 249 -19.09 13.33 -3.81
CA GLU A 249 -19.89 12.14 -3.55
C GLU A 249 -19.27 11.28 -2.44
N ILE A 250 -19.91 11.19 -1.28
CA ILE A 250 -19.47 10.40 -0.12
C ILE A 250 -20.32 9.15 0.00
N THR A 251 -19.69 7.97 -0.11
CA THR A 251 -20.30 6.67 0.16
C THR A 251 -19.73 6.11 1.46
N ILE A 252 -20.59 5.81 2.45
CA ILE A 252 -20.18 5.15 3.70
C ILE A 252 -20.14 3.65 3.48
N VAL A 253 -19.02 3.02 3.82
CA VAL A 253 -18.80 1.57 3.74
C VAL A 253 -18.41 1.02 5.11
N ARG A 254 -18.69 -0.28 5.34
CA ARG A 254 -18.34 -0.93 6.61
C ARG A 254 -17.20 -1.91 6.43
N ALA A 255 -16.03 -1.56 6.95
CA ALA A 255 -14.88 -2.43 6.96
C ALA A 255 -14.84 -3.31 8.22
N LYS A 256 -14.61 -4.61 8.06
CA LYS A 256 -14.32 -5.51 9.19
C LYS A 256 -12.86 -5.31 9.61
N ARG A 257 -12.59 -4.77 10.81
CA ARG A 257 -11.22 -4.76 11.34
C ARG A 257 -10.79 -6.17 11.73
N ALA A 258 -9.83 -6.72 11.01
CA ALA A 258 -9.25 -8.04 11.28
C ALA A 258 -8.33 -8.07 12.52
N ILE A 259 -7.86 -6.93 13.01
CA ILE A 259 -6.84 -6.81 14.07
C ILE A 259 -7.30 -5.78 15.10
N ASN A 260 -7.77 -6.25 16.26
CA ASN A 260 -7.88 -5.45 17.47
C ASN A 260 -7.38 -6.31 18.64
N ALA A 261 -6.47 -5.75 19.47
CA ALA A 261 -5.92 -6.42 20.64
C ALA A 261 -7.00 -6.77 21.68
N ASN A 262 -8.15 -6.07 21.67
CA ASN A 262 -9.33 -6.33 22.52
C ASN A 262 -10.45 -6.95 21.69
N GLY A 263 -10.75 -8.22 21.92
CA GLY A 263 -11.80 -8.97 21.21
C GLY A 263 -13.23 -8.41 21.36
N SER A 264 -13.52 -7.66 22.40
CA SER A 264 -14.81 -7.00 22.65
C SER A 264 -15.05 -5.71 21.84
N LYS A 265 -14.02 -5.18 21.18
CA LYS A 265 -14.09 -3.98 20.29
C LYS A 265 -13.95 -4.33 18.80
N ARG A 266 -14.26 -5.56 18.39
CA ARG A 266 -14.32 -5.99 16.99
C ARG A 266 -15.66 -5.57 16.36
N GLY A 267 -15.90 -4.25 16.27
CA GLY A 267 -17.04 -3.69 15.54
C GLY A 267 -16.65 -3.34 14.11
N ALA A 268 -17.64 -3.32 13.20
CA ALA A 268 -17.45 -2.72 11.89
C ALA A 268 -17.10 -1.24 12.08
N VAL A 269 -16.01 -0.79 11.44
CA VAL A 269 -15.63 0.62 11.43
C VAL A 269 -16.14 1.22 10.13
N GLU A 270 -16.81 2.35 10.24
CA GLU A 270 -17.27 3.08 9.07
C GLU A 270 -16.08 3.78 8.42
N GLU A 271 -15.93 3.54 7.14
CA GLU A 271 -15.01 4.23 6.25
C GLU A 271 -15.81 4.98 5.18
N VAL A 272 -15.20 5.93 4.54
CA VAL A 272 -15.79 6.67 3.41
C VAL A 272 -15.03 6.38 2.13
N LEU A 273 -15.79 6.27 1.03
CA LEU A 273 -15.28 6.34 -0.34
C LEU A 273 -15.79 7.65 -0.95
N ILE A 274 -14.88 8.55 -1.26
CA ILE A 274 -15.14 9.90 -1.75
C ILE A 274 -14.77 9.99 -3.22
N ARG A 275 -15.65 10.55 -4.06
CA ARG A 275 -15.47 10.61 -5.52
C ARG A 275 -15.88 11.95 -6.08
N ASN A 276 -15.21 12.42 -7.13
CA ASN A 276 -15.60 13.59 -7.90
C ASN A 276 -16.40 13.25 -9.17
N TYR A 277 -17.01 12.06 -9.23
CA TYR A 277 -17.84 11.59 -10.34
C TYR A 277 -18.99 10.74 -9.80
N GLY A 278 -20.13 10.75 -10.49
CA GLY A 278 -21.27 9.87 -10.19
C GLY A 278 -21.05 8.44 -10.69
N THR A 279 -21.89 7.50 -10.22
CA THR A 279 -22.00 6.15 -10.80
C THR A 279 -22.62 6.26 -12.20
N GLU A 280 -21.89 5.81 -13.23
CA GLU A 280 -22.33 5.77 -14.63
C GLU A 280 -23.21 4.53 -14.92
#